data_ddef6a42e058da2b868086cb13de76e2
#
_entry.id   ddef6a42e058da2b868086cb13de76e2
#
_cell.length_a   1.000
_cell.length_b   1.000
_cell.length_c   1.000
_cell.angle_alpha   90.00
_cell.angle_beta   90.00
_cell.angle_gamma   90.00
#
_symmetry.space_group_name_H-M   'P 1'
#
loop_
_entity.id
_entity.type
_entity.pdbx_description
1 polymer ?
#
loop_
_entity_poly.entity_id
_entity_poly.type
_entity_poly.pdbx_seq_one_letter_code
_entity_poly.pdbx_strand_id
1 'polypeptide(L)'
;MENKLLQFQKAIGVIAKDSKNPHFKNTYASLTQILSEVKPVLTNLGLVLLQPINNGKVGTIIIDGTNVIAESWIDLPLNLQPQPLGSAVTYFRRYTLSSLLALEIDDDDAQSTNVKPQTNFEDAKSKLIVVSTLAELQNAYMALNPLEKANKEVIELKDKLKTTLK
;
A
#
# COMPACT_ATOMS: atom_id res chain seq x y z
N MET A 1 -17.18 5.66 -34.57
CA MET A 1 -17.65 5.19 -33.25
C MET A 1 -16.73 5.76 -32.17
N GLU A 2 -17.30 6.28 -31.09
CA GLU A 2 -16.51 6.78 -29.96
C GLU A 2 -15.73 5.64 -29.30
N ASN A 3 -14.51 5.91 -28.83
CA ASN A 3 -13.67 4.93 -28.14
C ASN A 3 -14.38 4.43 -26.86
N LYS A 4 -14.54 3.12 -26.71
CA LYS A 4 -15.24 2.49 -25.58
C LYS A 4 -14.60 2.80 -24.21
N LEU A 5 -13.27 2.95 -24.14
CA LEU A 5 -12.59 3.37 -22.91
C LEU A 5 -12.92 4.81 -22.53
N LEU A 6 -13.09 5.71 -23.53
CA LEU A 6 -13.56 7.06 -23.27
C LEU A 6 -15.01 7.05 -22.77
N GLN A 7 -15.88 6.20 -23.34
CA GLN A 7 -17.25 6.03 -22.83
C GLN A 7 -17.26 5.48 -21.40
N PHE A 8 -16.38 4.53 -21.09
CA PHE A 8 -16.19 4.02 -19.73
C PHE A 8 -15.80 5.15 -18.77
N GLN A 9 -14.78 5.95 -19.10
CA GLN A 9 -14.32 7.06 -18.24
C GLN A 9 -15.39 8.13 -18.01
N LYS A 10 -16.30 8.35 -18.98
CA LYS A 10 -17.43 9.26 -18.81
C LYS A 10 -18.54 8.69 -17.91
N ALA A 11 -18.68 7.37 -17.88
CA ALA A 11 -19.76 6.68 -17.19
C ALA A 11 -19.42 6.27 -15.77
N ILE A 12 -18.12 6.00 -15.48
CA ILE A 12 -17.68 5.62 -14.13
C ILE A 12 -17.67 6.84 -13.22
N GLY A 13 -18.24 6.70 -12.03
CA GLY A 13 -18.19 7.71 -10.99
C GLY A 13 -17.02 7.51 -10.03
N VAL A 14 -16.99 8.36 -9.00
CA VAL A 14 -16.07 8.20 -7.86
C VAL A 14 -16.47 6.96 -7.06
N ILE A 15 -15.50 6.10 -6.76
CA ILE A 15 -15.71 4.85 -6.02
C ILE A 15 -15.55 5.10 -4.52
N ALA A 16 -16.61 4.80 -3.76
CA ALA A 16 -16.59 4.97 -2.31
C ALA A 16 -15.66 3.97 -1.61
N LYS A 17 -15.00 4.39 -0.54
CA LYS A 17 -14.27 3.52 0.37
C LYS A 17 -15.25 2.70 1.22
N ASP A 18 -15.04 1.38 1.30
CA ASP A 18 -15.90 0.43 2.02
C ASP A 18 -15.17 -0.35 3.13
N SER A 19 -13.86 -0.23 3.20
CA SER A 19 -13.03 -1.05 4.08
C SER A 19 -12.05 -0.21 4.90
N LYS A 20 -11.69 -0.71 6.10
CA LYS A 20 -10.69 -0.10 6.99
C LYS A 20 -9.45 -0.97 7.08
N ASN A 21 -8.28 -0.36 6.96
CA ASN A 21 -7.02 -1.05 7.24
C ASN A 21 -6.77 -1.04 8.76
N PRO A 22 -6.72 -2.20 9.44
CA PRO A 22 -6.53 -2.26 10.88
C PRO A 22 -5.16 -1.77 11.34
N HIS A 23 -4.13 -1.85 10.47
CA HIS A 23 -2.76 -1.45 10.80
C HIS A 23 -2.54 0.05 10.63
N PHE A 24 -3.07 0.64 9.55
CA PHE A 24 -2.83 2.04 9.20
C PHE A 24 -4.00 2.97 9.56
N LYS A 25 -5.11 2.42 10.05
CA LYS A 25 -6.34 3.16 10.43
C LYS A 25 -6.96 4.00 9.30
N ASN A 26 -6.49 3.86 8.06
CA ASN A 26 -7.06 4.50 6.88
C ASN A 26 -8.17 3.65 6.25
N THR A 27 -9.06 4.29 5.52
CA THR A 27 -10.10 3.66 4.71
C THR A 27 -9.62 3.46 3.28
N TYR A 28 -10.14 2.44 2.60
CA TYR A 28 -9.82 2.16 1.20
C TYR A 28 -11.01 1.48 0.50
N ALA A 29 -11.06 1.57 -0.82
CA ALA A 29 -11.99 0.79 -1.62
C ALA A 29 -11.46 -0.65 -1.76
N SER A 30 -12.24 -1.63 -1.31
CA SER A 30 -11.89 -3.04 -1.48
C SER A 30 -11.91 -3.44 -2.96
N LEU A 31 -11.23 -4.55 -3.30
CA LEU A 31 -11.32 -5.11 -4.65
C LEU A 31 -12.77 -5.45 -5.04
N THR A 32 -13.57 -5.93 -4.08
CA THR A 32 -14.98 -6.24 -4.29
C THR A 32 -15.78 -4.98 -4.64
N GLN A 33 -15.58 -3.90 -3.89
CA GLN A 33 -16.24 -2.62 -4.15
C GLN A 33 -15.87 -2.07 -5.54
N ILE A 34 -14.58 -2.05 -5.88
CA ILE A 34 -14.13 -1.59 -7.20
C ILE A 34 -14.74 -2.44 -8.32
N LEU A 35 -14.73 -3.76 -8.18
CA LEU A 35 -15.31 -4.65 -9.19
C LEU A 35 -16.82 -4.49 -9.32
N SER A 36 -17.55 -4.19 -8.24
CA SER A 36 -19.00 -3.96 -8.29
C SER A 36 -19.38 -2.72 -9.07
N GLU A 37 -18.54 -1.68 -9.07
CA GLU A 37 -18.75 -0.45 -9.84
C GLU A 37 -18.25 -0.60 -11.30
N VAL A 38 -17.09 -1.18 -11.49
CA VAL A 38 -16.41 -1.25 -12.80
C VAL A 38 -17.04 -2.25 -13.75
N LYS A 39 -17.37 -3.47 -13.26
CA LYS A 39 -17.85 -4.55 -14.13
C LYS A 39 -19.13 -4.23 -14.88
N PRO A 40 -20.19 -3.67 -14.25
CA PRO A 40 -21.41 -3.32 -14.98
C PRO A 40 -21.15 -2.35 -16.12
N VAL A 41 -20.33 -1.32 -15.90
CA VAL A 41 -20.02 -0.31 -16.92
C VAL A 41 -19.26 -0.93 -18.10
N LEU A 42 -18.23 -1.73 -17.84
CA LEU A 42 -17.48 -2.43 -18.90
C LEU A 42 -18.38 -3.39 -19.68
N THR A 43 -19.21 -4.18 -18.98
CA THR A 43 -20.12 -5.15 -19.59
C THR A 43 -21.15 -4.47 -20.49
N ASN A 44 -21.71 -3.33 -20.07
CA ASN A 44 -22.67 -2.55 -20.88
C ASN A 44 -22.02 -2.02 -22.18
N LEU A 45 -20.71 -1.80 -22.18
CA LEU A 45 -19.93 -1.39 -23.36
C LEU A 45 -19.46 -2.60 -24.19
N GLY A 46 -19.80 -3.83 -23.78
CA GLY A 46 -19.34 -5.05 -24.45
C GLY A 46 -17.85 -5.33 -24.26
N LEU A 47 -17.27 -4.82 -23.17
CA LEU A 47 -15.88 -5.05 -22.79
C LEU A 47 -15.77 -6.15 -21.74
N VAL A 48 -14.72 -6.98 -21.85
CA VAL A 48 -14.41 -8.05 -20.92
C VAL A 48 -13.22 -7.65 -20.04
N LEU A 49 -13.37 -7.82 -18.72
CA LEU A 49 -12.31 -7.62 -17.73
C LEU A 49 -11.76 -8.99 -17.30
N LEU A 50 -10.46 -9.19 -17.47
CA LEU A 50 -9.72 -10.33 -16.93
C LEU A 50 -8.62 -9.86 -15.97
N GLN A 51 -8.35 -10.69 -14.94
CA GLN A 51 -7.26 -10.46 -14.00
C GLN A 51 -6.43 -11.74 -13.83
N PRO A 52 -5.62 -12.10 -14.83
CA PRO A 52 -4.81 -13.32 -14.82
C PRO A 52 -3.58 -13.20 -13.91
N ILE A 53 -3.11 -14.38 -13.50
CA ILE A 53 -1.75 -14.57 -12.99
C ILE A 53 -0.97 -15.30 -14.06
N ASN A 54 0.13 -14.75 -14.52
CA ASN A 54 0.96 -15.33 -15.55
C ASN A 54 2.44 -14.95 -15.35
N ASN A 55 3.33 -15.92 -15.49
CA ASN A 55 4.79 -15.72 -15.41
C ASN A 55 5.25 -14.92 -14.18
N GLY A 56 4.71 -15.24 -13.00
CA GLY A 56 5.06 -14.53 -11.76
C GLY A 56 4.53 -13.10 -11.66
N LYS A 57 3.59 -12.71 -12.52
CA LYS A 57 2.91 -11.42 -12.51
C LYS A 57 1.42 -11.59 -12.29
N VAL A 58 0.80 -10.56 -11.74
CA VAL A 58 -0.65 -10.40 -11.74
C VAL A 58 -1.01 -9.18 -12.56
N GLY A 59 -2.05 -9.29 -13.36
CA GLY A 59 -2.44 -8.20 -14.25
C GLY A 59 -3.93 -7.95 -14.30
N THR A 60 -4.26 -6.87 -15.00
CA THR A 60 -5.61 -6.52 -15.44
C THR A 60 -5.56 -6.32 -16.96
N ILE A 61 -6.50 -6.93 -17.67
CA ILE A 61 -6.61 -6.88 -19.12
C ILE A 61 -8.04 -6.50 -19.49
N ILE A 62 -8.21 -5.57 -20.41
CA ILE A 62 -9.50 -5.20 -21.00
C ILE A 62 -9.51 -5.68 -22.47
N ILE A 63 -10.58 -6.42 -22.80
CA ILE A 63 -10.74 -7.04 -24.12
C ILE A 63 -11.99 -6.49 -24.80
N ASP A 64 -11.87 -6.15 -26.09
CA ASP A 64 -12.97 -5.82 -26.98
C ASP A 64 -13.05 -6.87 -28.10
N GLY A 65 -14.09 -7.70 -28.07
CA GLY A 65 -14.18 -8.87 -28.94
C GLY A 65 -13.03 -9.84 -28.69
N THR A 66 -12.08 -9.92 -29.63
CA THR A 66 -10.87 -10.75 -29.51
C THR A 66 -9.59 -9.96 -29.23
N ASN A 67 -9.68 -8.62 -29.16
CA ASN A 67 -8.53 -7.75 -29.05
C ASN A 67 -8.29 -7.28 -27.63
N VAL A 68 -7.06 -7.39 -27.14
CA VAL A 68 -6.63 -6.67 -25.93
C VAL A 68 -6.49 -5.20 -26.26
N ILE A 69 -7.26 -4.34 -25.60
CA ILE A 69 -7.26 -2.89 -25.84
C ILE A 69 -6.55 -2.10 -24.73
N ALA A 70 -6.37 -2.70 -23.57
CA ALA A 70 -5.58 -2.13 -22.47
C ALA A 70 -5.12 -3.23 -21.53
N GLU A 71 -3.91 -3.08 -20.95
CA GLU A 71 -3.38 -4.01 -19.94
C GLU A 71 -2.44 -3.31 -18.96
N SER A 72 -2.36 -3.85 -17.75
CA SER A 72 -1.43 -3.43 -16.69
C SER A 72 -0.97 -4.65 -15.92
N TRP A 73 0.34 -4.72 -15.60
CA TRP A 73 0.96 -5.87 -14.93
C TRP A 73 1.87 -5.44 -13.80
N ILE A 74 1.88 -6.21 -12.71
CA ILE A 74 2.80 -6.03 -11.57
C ILE A 74 3.46 -7.38 -11.26
N ASP A 75 4.77 -7.37 -11.02
CA ASP A 75 5.51 -8.55 -10.58
C ASP A 75 5.08 -8.95 -9.17
N LEU A 76 4.84 -10.25 -8.97
CA LEU A 76 4.59 -10.81 -7.65
C LEU A 76 5.91 -10.95 -6.90
N PRO A 77 5.93 -10.64 -5.58
CA PRO A 77 7.11 -10.86 -4.76
C PRO A 77 7.51 -12.34 -4.78
N LEU A 78 8.81 -12.59 -4.94
CA LEU A 78 9.38 -13.94 -4.93
C LEU A 78 9.38 -14.51 -3.49
N ASN A 79 9.30 -15.84 -3.39
CA ASN A 79 9.47 -16.59 -2.14
C ASN A 79 8.44 -16.32 -1.04
N LEU A 80 7.24 -15.86 -1.39
CA LEU A 80 6.14 -15.73 -0.43
C LEU A 80 5.51 -17.10 -0.14
N GLN A 81 5.16 -17.31 1.13
CA GLN A 81 4.32 -18.43 1.54
C GLN A 81 2.90 -18.28 0.93
N PRO A 82 2.12 -19.37 0.79
CA PRO A 82 0.83 -19.34 0.10
C PRO A 82 -0.17 -18.29 0.61
N GLN A 83 -0.27 -18.08 1.92
CA GLN A 83 -1.21 -17.11 2.49
C GLN A 83 -0.77 -15.65 2.22
N PRO A 84 0.48 -15.21 2.48
CA PRO A 84 0.97 -13.90 2.04
C PRO A 84 0.87 -13.70 0.52
N LEU A 85 1.12 -14.74 -0.29
CA LEU A 85 0.97 -14.67 -1.74
C LEU A 85 -0.48 -14.37 -2.14
N GLY A 86 -1.47 -15.05 -1.56
CA GLY A 86 -2.89 -14.78 -1.81
C GLY A 86 -3.28 -13.34 -1.46
N SER A 87 -2.74 -12.81 -0.36
CA SER A 87 -2.94 -11.42 0.03
C SER A 87 -2.31 -10.44 -0.97
N ALA A 88 -1.08 -10.71 -1.42
CA ALA A 88 -0.37 -9.91 -2.43
C ALA A 88 -1.12 -9.91 -3.78
N VAL A 89 -1.62 -11.06 -4.22
CA VAL A 89 -2.44 -11.17 -5.44
C VAL A 89 -3.67 -10.27 -5.35
N THR A 90 -4.43 -10.33 -4.25
CA THR A 90 -5.61 -9.49 -4.05
C THR A 90 -5.25 -8.00 -4.04
N TYR A 91 -4.15 -7.66 -3.39
CA TYR A 91 -3.63 -6.30 -3.33
C TYR A 91 -3.27 -5.77 -4.72
N PHE A 92 -2.47 -6.50 -5.50
CA PHE A 92 -2.04 -6.07 -6.83
C PHE A 92 -3.14 -6.09 -7.88
N ARG A 93 -4.14 -6.99 -7.76
CA ARG A 93 -5.34 -6.94 -8.61
C ARG A 93 -6.07 -5.61 -8.48
N ARG A 94 -6.15 -5.08 -7.27
CA ARG A 94 -6.75 -3.76 -7.01
C ARG A 94 -5.94 -2.66 -7.68
N TYR A 95 -4.61 -2.66 -7.51
CA TYR A 95 -3.75 -1.63 -8.07
C TYR A 95 -3.69 -1.66 -9.60
N THR A 96 -3.55 -2.84 -10.21
CA THR A 96 -3.54 -2.95 -11.68
C THR A 96 -4.86 -2.47 -12.29
N LEU A 97 -6.00 -2.76 -11.65
CA LEU A 97 -7.31 -2.33 -12.12
C LEU A 97 -7.51 -0.83 -11.96
N SER A 98 -7.24 -0.28 -10.78
CA SER A 98 -7.43 1.14 -10.50
C SER A 98 -6.50 2.02 -11.35
N SER A 99 -5.24 1.62 -11.50
CA SER A 99 -4.27 2.35 -12.31
C SER A 99 -4.60 2.29 -13.80
N LEU A 100 -4.98 1.10 -14.33
CA LEU A 100 -5.28 0.92 -15.74
C LEU A 100 -6.47 1.77 -16.20
N LEU A 101 -7.51 1.85 -15.38
CA LEU A 101 -8.75 2.54 -15.70
C LEU A 101 -8.80 3.97 -15.17
N ALA A 102 -7.71 4.46 -14.53
CA ALA A 102 -7.64 5.78 -13.90
C ALA A 102 -8.83 6.06 -12.96
N LEU A 103 -9.15 5.08 -12.09
CA LEU A 103 -10.31 5.17 -11.21
C LEU A 103 -10.11 6.23 -10.14
N GLU A 104 -11.09 7.10 -9.98
CA GLU A 104 -11.19 8.02 -8.86
C GLU A 104 -11.79 7.29 -7.66
N ILE A 105 -11.01 7.16 -6.60
CA ILE A 105 -11.48 6.61 -5.31
C ILE A 105 -11.64 7.80 -4.37
N ASP A 106 -12.75 7.85 -3.65
CA ASP A 106 -13.07 8.93 -2.73
C ASP A 106 -11.91 9.16 -1.74
N ASP A 107 -11.12 10.21 -1.99
CA ASP A 107 -9.96 10.57 -1.18
C ASP A 107 -10.41 11.52 -0.06
N ASP A 108 -10.77 10.93 1.07
CA ASP A 108 -10.89 11.64 2.35
C ASP A 108 -9.50 12.05 2.91
N ASP A 109 -8.46 11.88 2.08
CA ASP A 109 -7.04 12.06 2.44
C ASP A 109 -6.56 13.51 2.36
N ALA A 110 -7.45 14.50 2.22
CA ALA A 110 -7.06 15.90 2.41
C ALA A 110 -6.48 16.19 3.83
N GLN A 111 -6.50 15.20 4.73
CA GLN A 111 -5.88 15.25 6.05
C GLN A 111 -4.68 14.31 6.25
N SER A 112 -4.33 13.46 5.31
CA SER A 112 -3.26 12.45 5.49
C SER A 112 -1.97 12.73 4.71
N THR A 113 -1.73 13.94 4.23
CA THR A 113 -0.39 14.35 3.74
C THR A 113 0.65 14.50 4.86
N ASN A 114 0.31 14.16 6.09
CA ASN A 114 1.28 13.78 7.10
C ASN A 114 1.66 12.31 6.90
N VAL A 115 2.42 12.00 5.87
CA VAL A 115 3.34 10.87 5.88
C VAL A 115 4.30 11.15 7.04
N LYS A 116 3.90 10.73 8.26
CA LYS A 116 4.88 10.57 9.33
C LYS A 116 5.86 9.55 8.77
N PRO A 117 7.15 9.88 8.63
CA PRO A 117 8.13 8.87 8.31
C PRO A 117 7.89 7.75 9.31
N GLN A 118 7.72 6.51 8.84
CA GLN A 118 7.75 5.33 9.72
C GLN A 118 9.16 5.28 10.27
N THR A 119 9.36 5.96 11.38
CA THR A 119 10.58 5.87 12.13
C THR A 119 10.58 4.46 12.70
N ASN A 120 11.46 3.61 12.20
CA ASN A 120 11.63 2.27 12.72
C ASN A 120 12.31 2.40 14.08
N PHE A 121 11.50 2.55 15.15
CA PHE A 121 12.02 2.72 16.52
C PHE A 121 12.84 1.50 16.99
N GLU A 122 12.66 0.33 16.35
CA GLU A 122 13.51 -0.84 16.61
C GLU A 122 14.95 -0.60 16.16
N ASP A 123 15.16 0.13 15.07
CA ASP A 123 16.50 0.54 14.60
C ASP A 123 17.16 1.53 15.58
N ALA A 124 16.39 2.47 16.12
CA ALA A 124 16.85 3.38 17.16
C ALA A 124 17.23 2.65 18.46
N LYS A 125 16.41 1.68 18.90
CA LYS A 125 16.69 0.84 20.06
C LYS A 125 17.95 -0.01 19.85
N SER A 126 18.10 -0.61 18.68
CA SER A 126 19.27 -1.42 18.34
C SER A 126 20.57 -0.62 18.43
N LYS A 127 20.57 0.66 17.99
CA LYS A 127 21.73 1.57 18.11
C LYS A 127 22.09 1.86 19.57
N LEU A 128 21.10 1.89 20.47
CA LEU A 128 21.35 2.12 21.90
C LEU A 128 21.78 0.84 22.65
N ILE A 129 21.37 -0.34 22.21
CA ILE A 129 21.69 -1.61 22.90
C ILE A 129 23.15 -2.03 22.70
N VAL A 130 23.76 -1.68 21.58
CA VAL A 130 25.12 -2.12 21.24
C VAL A 130 26.23 -1.31 21.92
N VAL A 131 25.90 -0.26 22.68
CA VAL A 131 26.89 0.60 23.36
C VAL A 131 27.35 -0.02 24.69
N SER A 132 28.61 0.19 25.02
CA SER A 132 29.25 -0.39 26.20
C SER A 132 29.58 0.65 27.28
N THR A 133 29.54 1.93 26.98
CA THR A 133 29.86 3.03 27.89
C THR A 133 28.82 4.14 27.90
N LEU A 134 28.77 4.92 28.97
CA LEU A 134 27.88 6.10 29.06
C LEU A 134 28.19 7.15 28.00
N ALA A 135 29.41 7.34 27.59
CA ALA A 135 29.82 8.27 26.55
C ALA A 135 29.27 7.83 25.18
N GLU A 136 29.41 6.54 24.87
CA GLU A 136 28.83 5.95 23.65
C GLU A 136 27.30 6.04 23.64
N LEU A 137 26.62 5.78 24.76
CA LEU A 137 25.17 5.91 24.89
C LEU A 137 24.73 7.35 24.60
N GLN A 138 25.43 8.33 25.14
CA GLN A 138 25.13 9.73 24.91
C GLN A 138 25.30 10.11 23.43
N ASN A 139 26.39 9.69 22.79
CA ASN A 139 26.64 9.92 21.38
C ASN A 139 25.61 9.26 20.48
N ALA A 140 25.27 7.98 20.74
CA ALA A 140 24.27 7.23 20.00
C ALA A 140 22.89 7.90 20.13
N TYR A 141 22.50 8.33 21.34
CA TYR A 141 21.23 9.04 21.55
C TYR A 141 21.21 10.40 20.87
N MET A 142 22.31 11.14 20.89
CA MET A 142 22.40 12.44 20.20
C MET A 142 22.29 12.32 18.68
N ALA A 143 22.73 11.20 18.10
CA ALA A 143 22.64 10.89 16.68
C ALA A 143 21.22 10.51 16.21
N LEU A 144 20.29 10.20 17.13
CA LEU A 144 18.89 9.91 16.80
C LEU A 144 18.18 11.17 16.30
N ASN A 145 17.18 10.97 15.42
CA ASN A 145 16.34 12.08 14.94
C ASN A 145 15.34 12.55 16.04
N PRO A 146 14.71 13.73 15.87
CA PRO A 146 13.81 14.27 16.90
C PRO A 146 12.62 13.37 17.24
N LEU A 147 12.09 12.58 16.29
CA LEU A 147 10.97 11.69 16.50
C LEU A 147 11.39 10.44 17.29
N GLU A 148 12.57 9.89 17.00
CA GLU A 148 13.18 8.79 17.76
C GLU A 148 13.45 9.20 19.19
N LYS A 149 13.98 10.41 19.41
CA LYS A 149 14.23 10.98 20.76
C LYS A 149 12.97 11.21 21.57
N ALA A 150 11.84 11.50 20.91
CA ALA A 150 10.54 11.74 21.57
C ALA A 150 9.77 10.44 21.86
N ASN A 151 10.22 9.29 21.33
CA ASN A 151 9.54 8.02 21.53
C ASN A 151 9.74 7.51 22.95
N LYS A 152 8.61 7.15 23.62
CA LYS A 152 8.61 6.73 25.03
C LYS A 152 9.47 5.51 25.30
N GLU A 153 9.42 4.51 24.41
CA GLU A 153 10.19 3.26 24.56
C GLU A 153 11.70 3.47 24.37
N VAL A 154 12.10 4.40 23.48
CA VAL A 154 13.50 4.78 23.27
C VAL A 154 14.04 5.53 24.50
N ILE A 155 13.23 6.41 25.10
CA ILE A 155 13.59 7.13 26.33
C ILE A 155 13.75 6.15 27.49
N GLU A 156 12.77 5.26 27.72
CA GLU A 156 12.82 4.25 28.78
C GLU A 156 14.04 3.33 28.64
N LEU A 157 14.35 2.88 27.41
CA LEU A 157 15.54 2.07 27.14
C LEU A 157 16.84 2.83 27.45
N LYS A 158 16.95 4.09 26.99
CA LYS A 158 18.11 4.95 27.29
C LYS A 158 18.30 5.13 28.81
N ASP A 159 17.21 5.40 29.54
CA ASP A 159 17.28 5.63 31.00
C ASP A 159 17.67 4.34 31.75
N LYS A 160 17.17 3.18 31.30
CA LYS A 160 17.59 1.87 31.81
C LYS A 160 19.06 1.61 31.55
N LEU A 161 19.56 1.83 30.34
CA LEU A 161 20.99 1.65 30.00
C LEU A 161 21.88 2.61 30.78
N LYS A 162 21.44 3.85 31.00
CA LYS A 162 22.17 4.84 31.81
C LYS A 162 22.39 4.38 33.26
N THR A 163 21.51 3.59 33.83
CA THR A 163 21.67 3.04 35.18
C THR A 163 22.54 1.79 35.23
N THR A 164 22.69 1.10 34.10
CA THR A 164 23.40 -0.19 33.99
C THR A 164 24.87 0.00 33.55
N LEU A 165 25.10 0.99 32.69
CA LEU A 165 26.45 1.33 32.20
C LEU A 165 27.20 2.24 33.22
N LYS A 166 28.42 1.88 33.53
CA LYS A 166 29.31 2.66 34.41
C LYS A 166 30.34 3.45 33.61
#